data_5b6606814c9e379d1619448e21b13326
#
_entry.id   5b6606814c9e379d1619448e21b13326
#
_cell.length_a   1.000
_cell.length_b   1.000
_cell.length_c   1.000
_cell.angle_alpha   90.00
_cell.angle_beta   90.00
_cell.angle_gamma   90.00
#
_symmetry.space_group_name_H-M   'P 1'
#
loop_
_entity.id
_entity.type
_entity.pdbx_description
1 polymer ?
#
loop_
_entity_poly.entity_id
_entity_poly.type
_entity_poly.pdbx_seq_one_letter_code
_entity_poly.pdbx_strand_id
1 'polypeptide(L)'
;MPGPGTARRVLVVGSANVDFTVAAPRLPGAGETVSGGTLLVNHGGKGANQAVAARRLGAEVRFVACVGDDASGRDIRAALEAEGIGVDGMMVTREAATGTALIVVDGQGRNQIVVAPGANWRLSVEHVRSRADDFAWAQVVLCQLETPLETLELALEEARRRGLVTVLNPAPVREGISDDVWRRVDYLTPNEGEAARLSGIPVQDARSAGAAGHALRARGVGTVIVTLGAQGSVACTARDDIRTVAYPVEAVDTTAAGDSFNGALGAALGGGDTLPDALRFASAAAALACTRRGAQPSLPTRAEVDRLLRATCENSADPPA
;
A
#
# COMPACT_ATOMS: atom_id res chain seq x y z
N MET A 1 -15.63 13.48 -16.82
CA MET A 1 -16.19 13.05 -15.53
C MET A 1 -16.93 11.77 -15.76
N PRO A 2 -16.54 10.60 -15.20
CA PRO A 2 -17.43 9.46 -15.16
C PRO A 2 -18.66 9.87 -14.33
N GLY A 3 -19.85 9.45 -14.78
CA GLY A 3 -21.09 9.79 -14.09
C GLY A 3 -21.13 9.24 -12.66
N PRO A 4 -21.95 9.83 -11.77
CA PRO A 4 -22.14 9.31 -10.42
C PRO A 4 -22.77 7.92 -10.53
N GLY A 5 -22.03 6.85 -10.21
CA GLY A 5 -22.62 5.51 -10.12
C GLY A 5 -21.76 4.31 -10.48
N THR A 6 -20.53 4.46 -10.93
CA THR A 6 -19.65 3.28 -11.11
C THR A 6 -19.05 2.87 -9.76
N ALA A 7 -19.44 1.70 -9.28
CA ALA A 7 -18.87 1.10 -8.09
C ALA A 7 -17.33 0.97 -8.28
N ARG A 8 -16.55 1.48 -7.32
CA ARG A 8 -15.08 1.43 -7.30
C ARG A 8 -14.66 0.09 -6.71
N ARG A 9 -14.52 -0.94 -7.53
CA ARG A 9 -14.29 -2.32 -7.07
C ARG A 9 -12.80 -2.67 -7.09
N VAL A 10 -12.24 -2.85 -5.90
CA VAL A 10 -10.82 -3.14 -5.68
C VAL A 10 -10.67 -4.52 -5.07
N LEU A 11 -9.90 -5.38 -5.73
CA LEU A 11 -9.42 -6.63 -5.17
C LEU A 11 -8.01 -6.44 -4.65
N VAL A 12 -7.78 -6.74 -3.38
CA VAL A 12 -6.44 -6.74 -2.80
C VAL A 12 -5.98 -8.19 -2.62
N VAL A 13 -4.82 -8.53 -3.17
CA VAL A 13 -4.15 -9.82 -2.96
C VAL A 13 -2.86 -9.53 -2.20
N GLY A 14 -2.79 -9.91 -0.91
CA GLY A 14 -1.68 -9.47 -0.10
C GLY A 14 -1.65 -10.02 1.33
N SER A 15 -0.84 -9.39 2.15
CA SER A 15 -0.52 -9.77 3.51
C SER A 15 -1.47 -9.21 4.56
N ALA A 16 -1.56 -9.91 5.69
CA ALA A 16 -2.19 -9.46 6.92
C ALA A 16 -1.31 -9.81 8.12
N ASN A 17 -1.01 -8.83 8.97
CA ASN A 17 -0.14 -9.00 10.13
C ASN A 17 -0.79 -8.48 11.42
N VAL A 18 -0.32 -8.99 12.55
CA VAL A 18 -0.42 -8.29 13.82
C VAL A 18 0.92 -7.60 14.11
N ASP A 19 0.88 -6.31 14.44
CA ASP A 19 2.06 -5.49 14.71
C ASP A 19 2.15 -5.25 16.22
N PHE A 20 3.19 -5.80 16.87
CA PHE A 20 3.53 -5.54 18.26
C PHE A 20 4.58 -4.43 18.31
N THR A 21 4.15 -3.24 18.70
CA THR A 21 5.01 -2.07 18.80
C THR A 21 5.32 -1.75 20.25
N VAL A 22 6.59 -1.74 20.64
CA VAL A 22 7.04 -1.27 21.94
C VAL A 22 7.64 0.12 21.79
N ALA A 23 6.95 1.14 22.35
CA ALA A 23 7.51 2.47 22.50
C ALA A 23 8.47 2.46 23.69
N ALA A 24 9.77 2.40 23.43
CA ALA A 24 10.83 2.30 24.42
C ALA A 24 11.53 3.65 24.65
N PRO A 25 12.18 3.87 25.81
CA PRO A 25 12.98 5.09 26.04
C PRO A 25 14.15 5.25 25.03
N ARG A 26 14.71 4.14 24.55
CA ARG A 26 15.73 4.04 23.51
C ARG A 26 15.73 2.65 22.87
N LEU A 27 16.35 2.51 21.70
CA LEU A 27 16.56 1.21 21.11
C LEU A 27 17.59 0.38 21.88
N PRO A 28 17.35 -0.95 22.10
CA PRO A 28 18.32 -1.83 22.74
C PRO A 28 19.50 -2.12 21.81
N GLY A 29 20.70 -2.17 22.35
CA GLY A 29 21.87 -2.72 21.68
C GLY A 29 21.88 -4.25 21.73
N ALA A 30 22.85 -4.88 21.01
CA ALA A 30 23.01 -6.33 21.03
C ALA A 30 23.34 -6.80 22.46
N GLY A 31 22.55 -7.79 22.96
CA GLY A 31 22.70 -8.34 24.32
C GLY A 31 22.14 -7.44 25.43
N GLU A 32 21.47 -6.35 25.09
CA GLU A 32 20.94 -5.40 26.09
C GLU A 32 19.46 -5.63 26.35
N THR A 33 19.04 -5.40 27.62
CA THR A 33 17.64 -5.35 28.02
C THR A 33 17.28 -3.92 28.38
N VAL A 34 16.26 -3.36 27.69
CA VAL A 34 15.66 -2.07 28.01
C VAL A 34 14.26 -2.30 28.55
N SER A 35 13.94 -1.69 29.71
CA SER A 35 12.62 -1.78 30.36
C SER A 35 11.92 -0.41 30.39
N GLY A 36 10.62 -0.40 30.70
CA GLY A 36 9.83 0.83 30.82
C GLY A 36 9.12 1.26 29.51
N GLY A 37 9.00 0.34 28.55
CA GLY A 37 8.26 0.59 27.32
C GLY A 37 6.74 0.40 27.46
N THR A 38 5.98 0.98 26.51
CA THR A 38 4.54 0.78 26.36
C THR A 38 4.28 -0.10 25.16
N LEU A 39 3.50 -1.17 25.33
CA LEU A 39 3.09 -2.06 24.25
C LEU A 39 1.84 -1.51 23.56
N LEU A 40 1.90 -1.42 22.24
CA LEU A 40 0.77 -1.19 21.34
C LEU A 40 0.62 -2.40 20.43
N VAL A 41 -0.59 -2.90 20.28
CA VAL A 41 -0.91 -3.99 19.37
C VAL A 41 -1.88 -3.45 18.32
N ASN A 42 -1.49 -3.53 17.06
CA ASN A 42 -2.29 -3.05 15.94
C ASN A 42 -2.40 -4.13 14.86
N HIS A 43 -3.44 -4.04 14.05
CA HIS A 43 -3.49 -4.78 12.80
C HIS A 43 -2.64 -4.06 11.77
N GLY A 44 -1.89 -4.84 10.99
CA GLY A 44 -0.96 -4.38 9.97
C GLY A 44 -0.90 -5.33 8.78
N GLY A 45 0.23 -5.30 8.11
CA GLY A 45 0.43 -5.97 6.82
C GLY A 45 -0.01 -5.07 5.67
N LYS A 46 0.85 -4.94 4.66
CA LYS A 46 0.63 -4.00 3.55
C LYS A 46 -0.68 -4.26 2.82
N GLY A 47 -1.02 -5.55 2.58
CA GLY A 47 -2.29 -5.93 1.96
C GLY A 47 -3.49 -5.45 2.75
N ALA A 48 -3.56 -5.75 4.04
CA ALA A 48 -4.67 -5.34 4.91
C ALA A 48 -4.75 -3.81 5.04
N ASN A 49 -3.61 -3.12 5.19
CA ASN A 49 -3.57 -1.66 5.26
C ASN A 49 -4.11 -1.00 3.97
N GLN A 50 -3.69 -1.48 2.81
CA GLN A 50 -4.16 -0.98 1.51
C GLN A 50 -5.64 -1.28 1.27
N ALA A 51 -6.13 -2.43 1.75
CA ALA A 51 -7.54 -2.79 1.69
C ALA A 51 -8.39 -1.83 2.55
N VAL A 52 -7.98 -1.57 3.80
CA VAL A 52 -8.65 -0.61 4.69
C VAL A 52 -8.60 0.81 4.11
N ALA A 53 -7.44 1.25 3.59
CA ALA A 53 -7.31 2.54 2.94
C ALA A 53 -8.29 2.68 1.76
N ALA A 54 -8.30 1.73 0.83
CA ALA A 54 -9.21 1.75 -0.31
C ALA A 54 -10.68 1.79 0.13
N ARG A 55 -11.04 1.01 1.16
CA ARG A 55 -12.40 0.94 1.69
C ARG A 55 -12.87 2.26 2.29
N ARG A 56 -12.06 2.86 3.19
CA ARG A 56 -12.34 4.16 3.83
C ARG A 56 -12.41 5.30 2.81
N LEU A 57 -11.73 5.14 1.67
CA LEU A 57 -11.70 6.11 0.56
C LEU A 57 -12.78 5.88 -0.50
N GLY A 58 -13.75 5.01 -0.19
CA GLY A 58 -14.99 4.87 -0.94
C GLY A 58 -15.00 3.75 -1.97
N ALA A 59 -14.05 2.80 -1.93
CA ALA A 59 -14.10 1.60 -2.74
C ALA A 59 -14.93 0.49 -2.06
N GLU A 60 -15.56 -0.36 -2.87
CA GLU A 60 -15.91 -1.71 -2.47
C GLU A 60 -14.65 -2.55 -2.55
N VAL A 61 -14.34 -3.30 -1.50
CA VAL A 61 -13.08 -4.04 -1.41
C VAL A 61 -13.33 -5.51 -1.10
N ARG A 62 -12.65 -6.39 -1.82
CA ARG A 62 -12.48 -7.80 -1.47
C ARG A 62 -11.01 -8.08 -1.19
N PHE A 63 -10.74 -8.95 -0.23
CA PHE A 63 -9.38 -9.24 0.21
C PHE A 63 -9.06 -10.73 0.12
N VAL A 64 -7.99 -11.06 -0.59
CA VAL A 64 -7.42 -12.40 -0.73
C VAL A 64 -6.10 -12.43 0.03
N ALA A 65 -6.04 -13.21 1.09
CA ALA A 65 -4.90 -13.29 2.00
C ALA A 65 -4.85 -14.67 2.67
N CYS A 66 -3.85 -14.90 3.50
CA CYS A 66 -3.79 -16.08 4.36
C CYS A 66 -3.43 -15.66 5.79
N VAL A 67 -4.20 -16.17 6.77
CA VAL A 67 -3.95 -15.98 8.21
C VAL A 67 -3.85 -17.33 8.90
N GLY A 68 -3.26 -17.38 10.10
CA GLY A 68 -3.21 -18.56 10.93
C GLY A 68 -4.56 -18.90 11.58
N ASP A 69 -4.75 -20.17 11.97
CA ASP A 69 -5.86 -20.59 12.84
C ASP A 69 -5.53 -20.22 14.30
N ASP A 70 -5.37 -18.94 14.57
CA ASP A 70 -5.01 -18.37 15.86
C ASP A 70 -5.87 -17.16 16.22
N ALA A 71 -5.68 -16.60 17.41
CA ALA A 71 -6.43 -15.43 17.88
C ALA A 71 -6.21 -14.22 16.96
N SER A 72 -4.96 -13.94 16.57
CA SER A 72 -4.62 -12.81 15.70
C SER A 72 -5.28 -12.90 14.33
N GLY A 73 -5.33 -14.10 13.74
CA GLY A 73 -6.00 -14.30 12.44
C GLY A 73 -7.50 -14.06 12.52
N ARG A 74 -8.14 -14.52 13.61
CA ARG A 74 -9.57 -14.28 13.85
C ARG A 74 -9.87 -12.79 14.10
N ASP A 75 -9.04 -12.11 14.89
CA ASP A 75 -9.21 -10.70 15.21
C ASP A 75 -9.02 -9.81 13.99
N ILE A 76 -8.00 -10.08 13.16
CA ILE A 76 -7.77 -9.36 11.89
C ILE A 76 -8.97 -9.54 10.96
N ARG A 77 -9.46 -10.79 10.78
CA ARG A 77 -10.61 -11.07 9.93
C ARG A 77 -11.84 -10.29 10.40
N ALA A 78 -12.15 -10.35 11.70
CA ALA A 78 -13.29 -9.63 12.27
C ALA A 78 -13.17 -8.11 12.11
N ALA A 79 -11.96 -7.56 12.29
CA ALA A 79 -11.72 -6.12 12.09
C ALA A 79 -11.93 -5.69 10.64
N LEU A 80 -11.47 -6.48 9.66
CA LEU A 80 -11.67 -6.20 8.23
C LEU A 80 -13.15 -6.33 7.83
N GLU A 81 -13.87 -7.31 8.37
CA GLU A 81 -15.34 -7.43 8.20
C GLU A 81 -16.07 -6.20 8.76
N ALA A 82 -15.65 -5.70 9.94
CA ALA A 82 -16.23 -4.51 10.55
C ALA A 82 -15.97 -3.23 9.72
N GLU A 83 -14.86 -3.16 8.99
CA GLU A 83 -14.59 -2.10 8.00
C GLU A 83 -15.46 -2.26 6.72
N GLY A 84 -16.19 -3.35 6.57
CA GLY A 84 -17.02 -3.65 5.40
C GLY A 84 -16.20 -4.14 4.21
N ILE A 85 -15.09 -4.82 4.46
CA ILE A 85 -14.26 -5.49 3.45
C ILE A 85 -14.75 -6.93 3.28
N GLY A 86 -14.89 -7.39 2.05
CA GLY A 86 -15.23 -8.79 1.75
C GLY A 86 -14.02 -9.70 2.04
N VAL A 87 -14.15 -10.55 3.05
CA VAL A 87 -13.07 -11.42 3.57
C VAL A 87 -13.23 -12.89 3.20
N ASP A 88 -14.16 -13.26 2.34
CA ASP A 88 -14.36 -14.65 1.89
C ASP A 88 -13.14 -15.22 1.14
N GLY A 89 -12.26 -14.35 0.65
CA GLY A 89 -10.97 -14.68 0.07
C GLY A 89 -9.85 -14.93 1.08
N MET A 90 -10.10 -14.74 2.37
CA MET A 90 -9.08 -15.00 3.39
C MET A 90 -9.03 -16.50 3.75
N MET A 91 -7.92 -17.13 3.36
CA MET A 91 -7.59 -18.51 3.72
C MET A 91 -7.14 -18.57 5.19
N VAL A 92 -7.52 -19.63 5.89
CA VAL A 92 -7.03 -19.92 7.24
C VAL A 92 -6.17 -21.18 7.18
N THR A 93 -4.95 -21.13 7.75
CA THR A 93 -4.03 -22.26 7.79
C THR A 93 -3.68 -22.66 9.22
N ARG A 94 -3.47 -23.95 9.44
CA ARG A 94 -2.91 -24.50 10.69
C ARG A 94 -1.39 -24.75 10.63
N GLU A 95 -0.78 -24.51 9.46
CA GLU A 95 0.64 -24.81 9.23
C GLU A 95 1.56 -23.67 9.71
N ALA A 96 1.02 -22.47 9.91
CA ALA A 96 1.79 -21.32 10.35
C ALA A 96 0.90 -20.35 11.16
N ALA A 97 1.51 -19.66 12.10
CA ALA A 97 0.87 -18.56 12.80
C ALA A 97 0.60 -17.38 11.86
N THR A 98 -0.33 -16.52 12.22
CA THR A 98 -0.59 -15.27 11.52
C THR A 98 0.69 -14.42 11.42
N GLY A 99 0.88 -13.73 10.30
CA GLY A 99 2.03 -12.83 10.09
C GLY A 99 2.17 -11.83 11.24
N THR A 100 3.41 -11.61 11.67
CA THR A 100 3.69 -10.79 12.86
C THR A 100 4.85 -9.84 12.59
N ALA A 101 4.71 -8.56 12.95
CA ALA A 101 5.80 -7.61 13.01
C ALA A 101 6.12 -7.28 14.48
N LEU A 102 7.41 -7.36 14.85
CA LEU A 102 7.93 -6.91 16.13
C LEU A 102 8.66 -5.58 15.89
N ILE A 103 8.18 -4.54 16.52
CA ILE A 103 8.63 -3.17 16.29
C ILE A 103 9.07 -2.58 17.62
N VAL A 104 10.30 -2.06 17.70
CA VAL A 104 10.74 -1.21 18.81
C VAL A 104 10.94 0.19 18.26
N VAL A 105 10.31 1.19 18.88
CA VAL A 105 10.43 2.59 18.49
C VAL A 105 10.86 3.43 19.70
N ASP A 106 11.83 4.32 19.51
CA ASP A 106 12.29 5.22 20.56
C ASP A 106 11.61 6.61 20.52
N GLY A 107 11.88 7.44 21.53
CA GLY A 107 11.33 8.79 21.63
C GLY A 107 11.75 9.76 20.51
N GLN A 108 12.69 9.38 19.66
CA GLN A 108 13.15 10.13 18.48
C GLN A 108 12.52 9.60 17.17
N GLY A 109 11.64 8.57 17.25
CA GLY A 109 11.02 7.95 16.11
C GLY A 109 11.91 6.94 15.35
N ARG A 110 13.13 6.65 15.85
CA ARG A 110 13.97 5.60 15.27
C ARG A 110 13.40 4.24 15.63
N ASN A 111 13.44 3.30 14.70
CA ASN A 111 12.84 1.98 14.92
C ASN A 111 13.76 0.83 14.51
N GLN A 112 13.46 -0.33 15.05
CA GLN A 112 13.97 -1.63 14.61
C GLN A 112 12.76 -2.54 14.39
N ILE A 113 12.69 -3.18 13.22
CA ILE A 113 11.55 -4.00 12.82
C ILE A 113 12.03 -5.37 12.39
N VAL A 114 11.40 -6.41 12.94
CA VAL A 114 11.55 -7.78 12.49
C VAL A 114 10.18 -8.32 12.10
N VAL A 115 10.07 -8.85 10.90
CA VAL A 115 8.82 -9.44 10.38
C VAL A 115 8.95 -10.95 10.29
N ALA A 116 8.02 -11.66 10.92
CA ALA A 116 7.79 -13.09 10.72
C ALA A 116 6.59 -13.22 9.75
N PRO A 117 6.80 -13.60 8.48
CA PRO A 117 5.73 -13.63 7.47
C PRO A 117 4.61 -14.61 7.81
N GLY A 118 4.93 -15.72 8.49
CA GLY A 118 3.95 -16.68 8.94
C GLY A 118 3.02 -17.18 7.82
N ALA A 119 1.73 -17.11 8.09
CA ALA A 119 0.67 -17.54 7.19
C ALA A 119 0.64 -16.79 5.85
N ASN A 120 1.16 -15.55 5.77
CA ASN A 120 1.23 -14.83 4.49
C ASN A 120 1.98 -15.63 3.41
N TRP A 121 3.01 -16.41 3.81
CA TRP A 121 3.78 -17.24 2.89
C TRP A 121 3.09 -18.60 2.60
N ARG A 122 1.91 -18.83 3.14
CA ARG A 122 1.03 -19.98 2.84
C ARG A 122 -0.09 -19.63 1.87
N LEU A 123 -0.20 -18.37 1.45
CA LEU A 123 -1.15 -18.01 0.41
C LEU A 123 -0.76 -18.72 -0.89
N SER A 124 -1.52 -19.73 -1.27
CA SER A 124 -1.15 -20.63 -2.36
C SER A 124 -1.71 -20.18 -3.71
N VAL A 125 -1.07 -20.64 -4.77
CA VAL A 125 -1.51 -20.46 -6.17
C VAL A 125 -2.91 -21.05 -6.36
N GLU A 126 -3.17 -22.24 -5.78
CA GLU A 126 -4.48 -22.91 -5.86
C GLU A 126 -5.58 -22.06 -5.21
N HIS A 127 -5.27 -21.44 -4.06
CA HIS A 127 -6.23 -20.57 -3.38
C HIS A 127 -6.57 -19.35 -4.25
N VAL A 128 -5.56 -18.63 -4.78
CA VAL A 128 -5.79 -17.49 -5.66
C VAL A 128 -6.57 -17.90 -6.92
N ARG A 129 -6.26 -19.06 -7.50
CA ARG A 129 -7.00 -19.58 -8.66
C ARG A 129 -8.46 -19.87 -8.35
N SER A 130 -8.77 -20.34 -7.16
CA SER A 130 -10.13 -20.60 -6.70
C SER A 130 -10.98 -19.31 -6.56
N ARG A 131 -10.32 -18.14 -6.52
CA ARG A 131 -10.97 -16.84 -6.37
C ARG A 131 -11.31 -16.15 -7.71
N ALA A 132 -11.52 -16.92 -8.76
CA ALA A 132 -11.83 -16.42 -10.10
C ALA A 132 -12.99 -15.41 -10.15
N ASP A 133 -14.01 -15.58 -9.30
CA ASP A 133 -15.16 -14.68 -9.19
C ASP A 133 -14.81 -13.32 -8.57
N ASP A 134 -13.80 -13.27 -7.69
CA ASP A 134 -13.31 -12.00 -7.14
C ASP A 134 -12.58 -11.18 -8.20
N PHE A 135 -11.78 -11.85 -9.04
CA PHE A 135 -11.17 -11.20 -10.21
C PHE A 135 -12.22 -10.77 -11.24
N ALA A 136 -13.26 -11.57 -11.50
CA ALA A 136 -14.35 -11.18 -12.43
C ALA A 136 -15.13 -9.97 -11.91
N TRP A 137 -15.25 -9.81 -10.61
CA TRP A 137 -15.93 -8.70 -9.97
C TRP A 137 -15.09 -7.42 -9.96
N ALA A 138 -13.76 -7.50 -9.85
CA ALA A 138 -12.85 -6.37 -9.67
C ALA A 138 -12.72 -5.47 -10.90
N GLN A 139 -12.26 -4.24 -10.69
CA GLN A 139 -11.80 -3.30 -11.71
C GLN A 139 -10.29 -3.05 -11.56
N VAL A 140 -9.81 -3.08 -10.31
CA VAL A 140 -8.41 -2.88 -9.96
C VAL A 140 -7.95 -4.02 -9.06
N VAL A 141 -6.73 -4.49 -9.28
CA VAL A 141 -6.03 -5.44 -8.40
C VAL A 141 -4.83 -4.75 -7.78
N LEU A 142 -4.77 -4.71 -6.44
CA LEU A 142 -3.64 -4.23 -5.66
C LEU A 142 -2.83 -5.40 -5.15
N CYS A 143 -1.51 -5.39 -5.36
CA CYS A 143 -0.57 -6.38 -4.84
C CYS A 143 0.63 -5.72 -4.16
N GLN A 144 1.31 -6.50 -3.29
CA GLN A 144 2.57 -6.12 -2.64
C GLN A 144 3.52 -7.32 -2.66
N LEU A 145 4.72 -7.21 -2.05
CA LEU A 145 5.73 -8.27 -2.07
C LEU A 145 5.86 -9.01 -0.73
N GLU A 146 4.79 -9.08 0.06
CA GLU A 146 4.76 -9.80 1.34
C GLU A 146 4.11 -11.20 1.26
N THR A 147 3.80 -11.67 0.05
CA THR A 147 3.28 -13.02 -0.24
C THR A 147 4.22 -13.77 -1.19
N PRO A 148 4.06 -15.09 -1.41
CA PRO A 148 4.89 -15.84 -2.37
C PRO A 148 4.87 -15.20 -3.77
N LEU A 149 6.02 -15.21 -4.46
CA LEU A 149 6.14 -14.60 -5.80
C LEU A 149 5.24 -15.32 -6.82
N GLU A 150 5.16 -16.64 -6.78
CA GLU A 150 4.29 -17.43 -7.64
C GLU A 150 2.81 -17.07 -7.49
N THR A 151 2.40 -16.69 -6.27
CA THR A 151 1.04 -16.22 -5.97
C THR A 151 0.79 -14.83 -6.56
N LEU A 152 1.76 -13.93 -6.41
CA LEU A 152 1.74 -12.61 -7.04
C LEU A 152 1.68 -12.72 -8.57
N GLU A 153 2.53 -13.58 -9.16
CA GLU A 153 2.58 -13.79 -10.60
C GLU A 153 1.24 -14.23 -11.16
N LEU A 154 0.58 -15.21 -10.49
CA LEU A 154 -0.75 -15.65 -10.86
C LEU A 154 -1.79 -14.54 -10.72
N ALA A 155 -1.75 -13.76 -9.62
CA ALA A 155 -2.72 -12.68 -9.40
C ALA A 155 -2.63 -11.62 -10.52
N LEU A 156 -1.41 -11.22 -10.90
CA LEU A 156 -1.18 -10.28 -12.00
C LEU A 156 -1.56 -10.87 -13.36
N GLU A 157 -1.30 -12.15 -13.59
CA GLU A 157 -1.71 -12.85 -14.81
C GLU A 157 -3.23 -12.90 -14.95
N GLU A 158 -3.95 -13.28 -13.88
CA GLU A 158 -5.41 -13.33 -13.85
C GLU A 158 -6.03 -11.94 -14.05
N ALA A 159 -5.45 -10.91 -13.44
CA ALA A 159 -5.87 -9.54 -13.64
C ALA A 159 -5.69 -9.10 -15.10
N ARG A 160 -4.49 -9.34 -15.67
CA ARG A 160 -4.18 -8.97 -17.05
C ARG A 160 -5.08 -9.67 -18.06
N ARG A 161 -5.34 -10.97 -17.89
CA ARG A 161 -6.22 -11.77 -18.74
C ARG A 161 -7.65 -11.23 -18.80
N ARG A 162 -8.09 -10.56 -17.74
CA ARG A 162 -9.42 -9.93 -17.62
C ARG A 162 -9.44 -8.44 -17.97
N GLY A 163 -8.31 -7.85 -18.31
CA GLY A 163 -8.21 -6.42 -18.61
C GLY A 163 -8.41 -5.52 -17.38
N LEU A 164 -8.12 -6.04 -16.18
CA LEU A 164 -8.16 -5.27 -14.94
C LEU A 164 -6.94 -4.38 -14.83
N VAL A 165 -7.08 -3.24 -14.16
CA VAL A 165 -5.96 -2.38 -13.81
C VAL A 165 -5.15 -3.04 -12.69
N THR A 166 -3.83 -3.13 -12.87
CA THR A 166 -2.91 -3.72 -11.90
C THR A 166 -2.05 -2.65 -11.23
N VAL A 167 -2.02 -2.65 -9.91
CA VAL A 167 -1.16 -1.78 -9.09
C VAL A 167 -0.27 -2.68 -8.23
N LEU A 168 1.04 -2.53 -8.35
CA LEU A 168 2.01 -3.24 -7.53
C LEU A 168 2.79 -2.23 -6.67
N ASN A 169 2.67 -2.37 -5.36
CA ASN A 169 3.58 -1.74 -4.42
C ASN A 169 4.78 -2.69 -4.19
N PRO A 170 5.99 -2.36 -4.68
CA PRO A 170 7.12 -3.30 -4.65
C PRO A 170 7.81 -3.33 -3.27
N ALA A 171 7.04 -3.48 -2.22
CA ALA A 171 7.47 -3.42 -0.83
C ALA A 171 7.14 -4.72 -0.06
N PRO A 172 8.10 -5.27 0.69
CA PRO A 172 9.54 -4.95 0.65
C PRO A 172 10.17 -5.40 -0.68
N VAL A 173 11.23 -4.72 -1.13
CA VAL A 173 11.93 -5.10 -2.36
C VAL A 173 12.43 -6.53 -2.26
N ARG A 174 12.09 -7.33 -3.27
CA ARG A 174 12.55 -8.72 -3.41
C ARG A 174 13.36 -8.90 -4.68
N GLU A 175 14.31 -9.82 -4.63
CA GLU A 175 15.06 -10.26 -5.81
C GLU A 175 14.28 -11.34 -6.58
N GLY A 176 14.68 -11.60 -7.82
CA GLY A 176 14.12 -12.71 -8.61
C GLY A 176 12.78 -12.40 -9.31
N ILE A 177 12.30 -11.16 -9.28
CA ILE A 177 11.11 -10.77 -10.04
C ILE A 177 11.45 -10.71 -11.52
N SER A 178 10.80 -11.55 -12.33
CA SER A 178 11.04 -11.63 -13.77
C SER A 178 10.48 -10.43 -14.54
N ASP A 179 11.02 -10.17 -15.73
CA ASP A 179 10.48 -9.10 -16.60
C ASP A 179 9.05 -9.42 -17.08
N ASP A 180 8.65 -10.68 -17.05
CA ASP A 180 7.27 -11.08 -17.35
C ASP A 180 6.27 -10.56 -16.31
N VAL A 181 6.68 -10.49 -15.05
CA VAL A 181 5.89 -9.86 -13.97
C VAL A 181 5.76 -8.37 -14.23
N TRP A 182 6.87 -7.68 -14.53
CA TRP A 182 6.86 -6.23 -14.78
C TRP A 182 5.94 -5.84 -15.94
N ARG A 183 5.89 -6.62 -16.99
CA ARG A 183 4.99 -6.41 -18.15
C ARG A 183 3.51 -6.55 -17.83
N ARG A 184 3.17 -7.15 -16.69
CA ARG A 184 1.77 -7.29 -16.19
C ARG A 184 1.35 -6.18 -15.23
N VAL A 185 2.25 -5.23 -14.92
CA VAL A 185 2.01 -4.14 -13.98
C VAL A 185 1.69 -2.85 -14.73
N ASP A 186 0.47 -2.33 -14.55
CA ASP A 186 0.09 -1.04 -15.13
C ASP A 186 0.68 0.12 -14.31
N TYR A 187 0.65 0.01 -12.96
CA TYR A 187 1.17 1.02 -12.05
C TYR A 187 2.09 0.38 -11.01
N LEU A 188 3.35 0.79 -10.99
CA LEU A 188 4.33 0.41 -9.98
C LEU A 188 4.60 1.61 -9.07
N THR A 189 4.55 1.42 -7.74
CA THR A 189 4.59 2.52 -6.77
C THR A 189 5.74 2.38 -5.77
N PRO A 190 7.00 2.42 -6.19
CA PRO A 190 8.14 2.38 -5.28
C PRO A 190 8.33 3.71 -4.53
N ASN A 191 8.85 3.65 -3.30
CA ASN A 191 9.48 4.81 -2.65
C ASN A 191 10.90 5.02 -3.19
N GLU A 192 11.63 6.06 -2.67
CA GLU A 192 13.00 6.38 -3.10
C GLU A 192 13.95 5.19 -2.97
N GLY A 193 13.92 4.51 -1.82
CA GLY A 193 14.80 3.37 -1.52
C GLY A 193 14.47 2.15 -2.39
N GLU A 194 13.19 1.88 -2.59
CA GLU A 194 12.70 0.79 -3.43
C GLU A 194 13.03 1.06 -4.91
N ALA A 195 12.80 2.28 -5.39
CA ALA A 195 13.12 2.68 -6.75
C ALA A 195 14.63 2.57 -7.02
N ALA A 196 15.46 3.02 -6.07
CA ALA A 196 16.91 2.92 -6.18
C ALA A 196 17.39 1.47 -6.24
N ARG A 197 16.86 0.59 -5.38
CA ARG A 197 17.23 -0.84 -5.36
C ARG A 197 16.79 -1.57 -6.64
N LEU A 198 15.58 -1.29 -7.14
CA LEU A 198 15.03 -1.97 -8.31
C LEU A 198 15.64 -1.49 -9.63
N SER A 199 16.02 -0.20 -9.73
CA SER A 199 16.59 0.40 -10.94
C SER A 199 18.10 0.40 -10.98
N GLY A 200 18.78 0.29 -9.82
CA GLY A 200 20.21 0.51 -9.68
C GLY A 200 20.62 1.99 -9.73
N ILE A 201 19.66 2.93 -9.77
CA ILE A 201 19.90 4.37 -9.85
C ILE A 201 19.58 5.01 -8.50
N PRO A 202 20.53 5.67 -7.81
CA PRO A 202 20.25 6.39 -6.56
C PRO A 202 19.18 7.46 -6.75
N VAL A 203 18.20 7.52 -5.84
CA VAL A 203 17.09 8.49 -5.86
C VAL A 203 17.25 9.45 -4.69
N GLN A 204 17.39 10.73 -4.97
CA GLN A 204 17.60 11.80 -3.98
C GLN A 204 16.64 12.99 -4.22
N ASP A 205 16.13 13.12 -5.43
CA ASP A 205 15.27 14.22 -5.86
C ASP A 205 14.33 13.77 -6.99
N ALA A 206 13.45 14.66 -7.44
CA ALA A 206 12.49 14.36 -8.49
C ALA A 206 13.16 14.05 -9.85
N ARG A 207 14.37 14.54 -10.13
CA ARG A 207 15.08 14.26 -11.38
C ARG A 207 15.62 12.83 -11.39
N SER A 208 16.28 12.43 -10.32
CA SER A 208 16.79 11.06 -10.15
C SER A 208 15.64 10.04 -10.00
N ALA A 209 14.50 10.44 -9.39
CA ALA A 209 13.28 9.64 -9.36
C ALA A 209 12.73 9.40 -10.78
N GLY A 210 12.72 10.42 -11.64
CA GLY A 210 12.36 10.28 -13.05
C GLY A 210 13.28 9.30 -13.78
N ALA A 211 14.60 9.42 -13.60
CA ALA A 211 15.56 8.50 -14.22
C ALA A 211 15.34 7.04 -13.77
N ALA A 212 15.15 6.80 -12.46
CA ALA A 212 14.85 5.48 -11.91
C ALA A 212 13.50 4.94 -12.45
N GLY A 213 12.47 5.80 -12.49
CA GLY A 213 11.16 5.45 -13.02
C GLY A 213 11.19 5.04 -14.49
N HIS A 214 11.93 5.76 -15.34
CA HIS A 214 12.09 5.40 -16.75
C HIS A 214 12.87 4.09 -16.93
N ALA A 215 13.90 3.84 -16.11
CA ALA A 215 14.64 2.58 -16.12
C ALA A 215 13.72 1.38 -15.80
N LEU A 216 12.85 1.54 -14.80
CA LEU A 216 11.86 0.51 -14.45
C LEU A 216 10.78 0.34 -15.53
N ARG A 217 10.34 1.44 -16.18
CA ARG A 217 9.43 1.35 -17.32
C ARG A 217 10.05 0.59 -18.50
N ALA A 218 11.33 0.75 -18.74
CA ALA A 218 12.04 0.02 -19.80
C ALA A 218 12.01 -1.51 -19.61
N ARG A 219 11.75 -1.99 -18.36
CA ARG A 219 11.50 -3.41 -18.06
C ARG A 219 10.08 -3.88 -18.40
N GLY A 220 9.20 -2.99 -18.82
CA GLY A 220 7.85 -3.31 -19.29
C GLY A 220 6.71 -2.80 -18.44
N VAL A 221 6.98 -2.12 -17.32
CA VAL A 221 5.95 -1.49 -16.48
C VAL A 221 5.24 -0.36 -17.23
N GLY A 222 3.93 -0.27 -17.13
CA GLY A 222 3.12 0.76 -17.81
C GLY A 222 3.46 2.18 -17.33
N THR A 223 3.28 2.44 -16.03
CA THR A 223 3.59 3.71 -15.37
C THR A 223 4.31 3.42 -14.05
N VAL A 224 5.39 4.14 -13.77
CA VAL A 224 6.10 4.06 -12.49
C VAL A 224 5.88 5.35 -11.72
N ILE A 225 5.36 5.24 -10.50
CA ILE A 225 5.08 6.36 -9.60
C ILE A 225 6.06 6.28 -8.44
N VAL A 226 7.13 7.07 -8.49
CA VAL A 226 8.11 7.13 -7.41
C VAL A 226 7.63 8.13 -6.35
N THR A 227 7.37 7.64 -5.14
CA THR A 227 6.98 8.50 -4.00
C THR A 227 8.23 9.04 -3.30
N LEU A 228 8.23 10.33 -2.95
CA LEU A 228 9.37 11.11 -2.45
C LEU A 228 9.07 11.76 -1.09
N GLY A 229 8.22 11.13 -0.28
CA GLY A 229 7.83 11.65 1.02
C GLY A 229 7.32 13.09 0.95
N ALA A 230 7.95 14.01 1.69
CA ALA A 230 7.57 15.43 1.71
C ALA A 230 7.81 16.16 0.36
N GLN A 231 8.54 15.56 -0.59
CA GLN A 231 8.73 16.14 -1.92
C GLN A 231 7.62 15.72 -2.91
N GLY A 232 6.66 14.89 -2.49
CA GLY A 232 5.54 14.44 -3.31
C GLY A 232 5.83 13.18 -4.11
N SER A 233 5.57 13.19 -5.42
CA SER A 233 5.82 12.03 -6.28
C SER A 233 6.11 12.43 -7.74
N VAL A 234 6.75 11.50 -8.46
CA VAL A 234 6.98 11.58 -9.92
C VAL A 234 6.40 10.34 -10.57
N ALA A 235 5.42 10.52 -11.45
CA ALA A 235 4.85 9.44 -12.25
C ALA A 235 5.44 9.51 -13.67
N CYS A 236 6.22 8.49 -14.02
CA CYS A 236 6.82 8.33 -15.34
C CYS A 236 5.86 7.54 -16.25
N THR A 237 5.27 8.22 -17.24
CA THR A 237 4.34 7.60 -18.19
C THR A 237 5.01 7.32 -19.56
N ALA A 238 4.26 6.82 -20.53
CA ALA A 238 4.75 6.64 -21.88
C ALA A 238 4.91 7.97 -22.65
N ARG A 239 4.26 9.03 -22.19
CA ARG A 239 4.20 10.33 -22.90
C ARG A 239 5.04 11.38 -22.19
N ASP A 240 4.85 11.52 -20.87
CA ASP A 240 5.36 12.62 -20.05
C ASP A 240 5.53 12.18 -18.59
N ASP A 241 6.23 13.00 -17.83
CA ASP A 241 6.34 12.86 -16.38
C ASP A 241 5.36 13.81 -15.69
N ILE A 242 4.60 13.25 -14.74
CA ILE A 242 3.66 14.00 -13.92
C ILE A 242 4.26 14.17 -12.52
N ARG A 243 4.52 15.40 -12.12
CA ARG A 243 4.92 15.73 -10.76
C ARG A 243 3.69 16.08 -9.92
N THR A 244 3.62 15.50 -8.72
CA THR A 244 2.59 15.82 -7.74
C THR A 244 3.29 16.31 -6.47
N VAL A 245 2.93 17.51 -6.03
CA VAL A 245 3.49 18.09 -4.79
C VAL A 245 2.83 17.43 -3.58
N ALA A 246 3.59 17.21 -2.51
CA ALA A 246 3.02 16.74 -1.25
C ALA A 246 2.16 17.84 -0.60
N TYR A 247 1.11 17.42 0.10
CA TYR A 247 0.32 18.33 0.93
C TYR A 247 1.07 18.62 2.23
N PRO A 248 1.25 19.89 2.61
CA PRO A 248 1.94 20.23 3.84
C PRO A 248 1.13 19.82 5.06
N VAL A 249 1.71 18.98 5.89
CA VAL A 249 1.13 18.49 7.15
C VAL A 249 2.20 18.41 8.23
N GLU A 250 1.79 18.50 9.49
CA GLU A 250 2.67 18.17 10.61
C GLU A 250 2.72 16.64 10.78
N ALA A 251 3.84 16.05 10.38
CA ALA A 251 4.03 14.60 10.42
C ALA A 251 4.27 14.14 11.86
N VAL A 252 3.42 13.22 12.32
CA VAL A 252 3.50 12.56 13.64
C VAL A 252 4.10 11.16 13.50
N ASP A 253 3.66 10.42 12.47
CA ASP A 253 4.07 9.05 12.18
C ASP A 253 3.87 8.78 10.67
N THR A 254 4.91 8.29 10.00
CA THR A 254 4.84 7.99 8.56
C THR A 254 4.46 6.54 8.26
N THR A 255 4.13 5.76 9.28
CA THR A 255 3.66 4.37 9.14
C THR A 255 2.42 4.33 8.25
N ALA A 256 2.38 3.40 7.33
CA ALA A 256 1.30 3.18 6.38
C ALA A 256 0.97 4.36 5.42
N ALA A 257 1.80 5.42 5.34
CA ALA A 257 1.60 6.48 4.34
C ALA A 257 1.61 5.94 2.90
N GLY A 258 2.56 5.04 2.59
CA GLY A 258 2.60 4.33 1.31
C GLY A 258 1.39 3.42 1.08
N ASP A 259 0.88 2.77 2.12
CA ASP A 259 -0.34 1.94 2.03
C ASP A 259 -1.57 2.81 1.80
N SER A 260 -1.67 3.95 2.49
CA SER A 260 -2.71 4.96 2.26
C SER A 260 -2.69 5.47 0.82
N PHE A 261 -1.48 5.78 0.29
CA PHE A 261 -1.29 6.18 -1.10
C PHE A 261 -1.80 5.12 -2.08
N ASN A 262 -1.41 3.86 -1.90
CA ASN A 262 -1.78 2.77 -2.80
C ASN A 262 -3.28 2.44 -2.74
N GLY A 263 -3.87 2.41 -1.55
CA GLY A 263 -5.30 2.22 -1.37
C GLY A 263 -6.12 3.34 -2.02
N ALA A 264 -5.67 4.59 -1.87
CA ALA A 264 -6.28 5.76 -2.50
C ALA A 264 -6.16 5.72 -4.03
N LEU A 265 -4.96 5.39 -4.54
CA LEU A 265 -4.72 5.23 -5.97
C LEU A 265 -5.63 4.16 -6.57
N GLY A 266 -5.72 2.99 -5.93
CA GLY A 266 -6.60 1.91 -6.37
C GLY A 266 -8.08 2.31 -6.38
N ALA A 267 -8.54 3.01 -5.33
CA ALA A 267 -9.92 3.52 -5.27
C ALA A 267 -10.21 4.56 -6.36
N ALA A 268 -9.28 5.47 -6.64
CA ALA A 268 -9.41 6.49 -7.66
C ALA A 268 -9.44 5.88 -9.08
N LEU A 269 -8.48 5.00 -9.39
CA LEU A 269 -8.41 4.31 -10.68
C LEU A 269 -9.64 3.42 -10.92
N GLY A 270 -10.13 2.72 -9.90
CA GLY A 270 -11.36 1.94 -9.98
C GLY A 270 -12.60 2.81 -10.23
N GLY A 271 -12.58 4.08 -9.86
CA GLY A 271 -13.60 5.08 -10.18
C GLY A 271 -13.48 5.67 -11.58
N GLY A 272 -12.42 5.35 -12.32
CA GLY A 272 -12.14 5.94 -13.63
C GLY A 272 -11.58 7.36 -13.56
N ASP A 273 -11.03 7.78 -12.42
CA ASP A 273 -10.40 9.09 -12.27
C ASP A 273 -9.16 9.17 -13.20
N THR A 274 -8.84 10.38 -13.69
CA THR A 274 -7.61 10.58 -14.47
C THR A 274 -6.37 10.33 -13.62
N LEU A 275 -5.25 9.95 -14.22
CA LEU A 275 -4.02 9.73 -13.45
C LEU A 275 -3.59 10.97 -12.62
N PRO A 276 -3.61 12.21 -13.16
CA PRO A 276 -3.32 13.40 -12.34
C PRO A 276 -4.26 13.56 -11.14
N ASP A 277 -5.56 13.28 -11.30
CA ASP A 277 -6.53 13.37 -10.22
C ASP A 277 -6.31 12.27 -9.17
N ALA A 278 -6.06 11.04 -9.62
CA ALA A 278 -5.75 9.91 -8.77
C ALA A 278 -4.46 10.14 -7.94
N LEU A 279 -3.42 10.74 -8.55
CA LEU A 279 -2.17 11.10 -7.86
C LEU A 279 -2.40 12.19 -6.80
N ARG A 280 -3.18 13.22 -7.11
CA ARG A 280 -3.53 14.26 -6.13
C ARG A 280 -4.31 13.68 -4.94
N PHE A 281 -5.29 12.82 -5.23
CA PHE A 281 -6.09 12.15 -4.22
C PHE A 281 -5.25 11.23 -3.34
N ALA A 282 -4.37 10.41 -3.95
CA ALA A 282 -3.47 9.52 -3.24
C ALA A 282 -2.44 10.27 -2.37
N SER A 283 -1.88 11.38 -2.88
CA SER A 283 -0.96 12.23 -2.12
C SER A 283 -1.63 12.88 -0.91
N ALA A 284 -2.88 13.35 -1.04
CA ALA A 284 -3.64 13.91 0.07
C ALA A 284 -3.96 12.86 1.13
N ALA A 285 -4.34 11.63 0.72
CA ALA A 285 -4.59 10.53 1.64
C ALA A 285 -3.32 10.13 2.39
N ALA A 286 -2.17 10.03 1.71
CA ALA A 286 -0.89 9.73 2.34
C ALA A 286 -0.45 10.80 3.34
N ALA A 287 -0.63 12.08 3.00
CA ALA A 287 -0.33 13.20 3.90
C ALA A 287 -1.16 13.15 5.18
N LEU A 288 -2.48 12.90 5.08
CA LEU A 288 -3.35 12.76 6.25
C LEU A 288 -2.98 11.55 7.10
N ALA A 289 -2.58 10.44 6.52
CA ALA A 289 -2.11 9.28 7.28
C ALA A 289 -0.89 9.64 8.14
N CYS A 290 0.01 10.50 7.66
CA CYS A 290 1.18 10.95 8.44
C CYS A 290 0.83 11.79 9.67
N THR A 291 -0.38 12.31 9.82
CA THR A 291 -0.79 13.17 10.96
C THR A 291 -1.20 12.39 12.21
N ARG A 292 -1.23 11.06 12.14
CA ARG A 292 -1.73 10.18 13.21
C ARG A 292 -0.78 9.01 13.43
N ARG A 293 -0.78 8.45 14.64
CA ARG A 293 0.04 7.29 14.97
C ARG A 293 -0.60 5.98 14.53
N GLY A 294 0.24 5.03 14.17
CA GLY A 294 -0.09 3.65 13.84
C GLY A 294 -0.43 3.42 12.38
N ALA A 295 -0.61 2.16 11.99
CA ALA A 295 -0.92 1.77 10.61
C ALA A 295 -2.40 2.03 10.28
N GLN A 296 -3.29 1.05 10.47
CA GLN A 296 -4.71 1.21 10.15
C GLN A 296 -5.43 2.34 10.90
N PRO A 297 -5.10 2.66 12.18
CA PRO A 297 -5.70 3.78 12.87
C PRO A 297 -5.43 5.15 12.23
N SER A 298 -4.31 5.32 11.52
CA SER A 298 -3.94 6.58 10.87
C SER A 298 -4.66 6.82 9.53
N LEU A 299 -5.17 5.78 8.88
CA LEU A 299 -5.75 5.85 7.55
C LEU A 299 -6.99 6.76 7.49
N PRO A 300 -7.01 7.75 6.58
CA PRO A 300 -8.08 8.73 6.52
C PRO A 300 -9.36 8.19 5.88
N THR A 301 -10.45 8.88 6.12
CA THR A 301 -11.73 8.71 5.41
C THR A 301 -11.77 9.57 4.13
N ARG A 302 -12.66 9.21 3.22
CA ARG A 302 -12.94 9.99 1.99
C ARG A 302 -13.28 11.44 2.28
N ALA A 303 -14.12 11.68 3.30
CA ALA A 303 -14.54 13.04 3.66
C ALA A 303 -13.39 13.92 4.14
N GLU A 304 -12.39 13.35 4.83
CA GLU A 304 -11.19 14.06 5.27
C GLU A 304 -10.31 14.45 4.07
N VAL A 305 -10.09 13.52 3.14
CA VAL A 305 -9.32 13.78 1.92
C VAL A 305 -9.99 14.84 1.06
N ASP A 306 -11.30 14.73 0.83
CA ASP A 306 -12.06 15.69 0.03
C ASP A 306 -12.02 17.10 0.66
N ARG A 307 -11.99 17.20 2.00
CA ARG A 307 -11.84 18.47 2.74
C ARG A 307 -10.47 19.10 2.49
N LEU A 308 -9.39 18.31 2.59
CA LEU A 308 -8.02 18.78 2.34
C LEU A 308 -7.86 19.28 0.90
N LEU A 309 -8.40 18.53 -0.07
CA LEU A 309 -8.35 18.92 -1.49
C LEU A 309 -9.07 20.24 -1.77
N ARG A 310 -10.25 20.47 -1.18
CA ARG A 310 -11.00 21.74 -1.31
C ARG A 310 -10.24 22.91 -0.70
N ALA A 311 -9.74 22.78 0.52
CA ALA A 311 -8.98 23.83 1.19
C ALA A 311 -7.73 24.28 0.40
N THR A 312 -7.09 23.34 -0.30
CA THR A 312 -5.90 23.66 -1.11
C THR A 312 -6.27 24.37 -2.42
N CYS A 313 -7.43 24.06 -3.03
CA CYS A 313 -7.91 24.75 -4.21
C CYS A 313 -8.29 26.21 -3.90
N GLU A 314 -8.94 26.48 -2.76
CA GLU A 314 -9.32 27.82 -2.32
C GLU A 314 -8.10 28.72 -2.09
N ASN A 315 -7.05 28.19 -1.43
CA ASN A 315 -5.80 28.93 -1.19
C ASN A 315 -4.97 29.18 -2.46
N SER A 316 -5.22 28.46 -3.56
CA SER A 316 -4.53 28.65 -4.84
C SER A 316 -5.25 29.68 -5.74
N ALA A 317 -6.49 30.06 -5.40
CA ALA A 317 -7.31 30.99 -6.18
C ALA A 317 -7.15 32.46 -5.77
N ASP A 318 -6.52 32.72 -4.63
CA ASP A 318 -6.18 34.10 -4.22
C ASP A 318 -4.73 34.43 -4.62
N PRO A 319 -4.48 35.26 -5.67
CA PRO A 319 -3.16 35.82 -5.93
C PRO A 319 -2.80 36.79 -4.79
N PRO A 320 -1.53 36.87 -4.36
CA PRO A 320 -1.12 37.84 -3.37
C PRO A 320 -1.38 39.25 -3.90
N ALA A 321 -2.06 40.04 -3.10
CA ALA A 321 -2.34 41.47 -3.34
C ALA A 321 -1.05 42.29 -3.36
#